data_5a529c468982eae24be5c9bbbee653e1
#
_entry.id   5a529c468982eae24be5c9bbbee653e1
#
_cell.length_a   1.000
_cell.length_b   1.000
_cell.length_c   1.000
_cell.angle_alpha   90.00
_cell.angle_beta   90.00
_cell.angle_gamma   90.00
#
_symmetry.space_group_name_H-M   'P 1'
#
loop_
_entity.id
_entity.type
_entity.pdbx_description
1 polymer ?
#
loop_
_entity_poly.entity_id
_entity_poly.type
_entity_poly.pdbx_seq_one_letter_code
_entity_poly.pdbx_strand_id
1 'polypeptide(L)'
;MKKIFEKHGVLNCVGALMDVLAFILFIVAAFVDGATPDMILKVVGLVLFVVGGLIMSISSDKHSLAKSMFVLVLTGILISWMFPGGQFQGSDFAEGKFTRIGLADFGFMFYYSIYFLLDKIPFLVVLTGFYGVLSRISGYQKLVEKSAEKFSKHPIVTAVIMSVILFVLTSLFSQTFVVLVFIPFFISILIKMGMDKLTAFAITFGSVLVGILGCTYGTDTLAIFNSTLNQELKVGLNYRFIIAAVSLVLYNFFIVMRIRKIEKDMKKNVKNNDCSDDPFSVEKLSSKTKTKMLPTIIVLAIAAIIIILGYISWNSYFEIKVFDEFHEWLIGLEAGKDFNIISYILGANANALGNFKYVFTFIILLVLVSALLAFLYKMSFNEYIESFYEGTKKMLKPLLCLLGVNLVFTTSYIAGQPIASVYNWILNLVEGFNPFITSIVAFISSLFQVDFGYVAYTVGSFATAVYADNFAIAHTVFTSMYGLVQIFMPTSMILVTGLALTKVSYKEWFKYIWLFIVGMIIILLVLFTVVTYI
;
A
#
# COMPACT_ATOMS: atom_id res chain seq x y z
N MET A 1 -13.08 -14.95 -36.77
CA MET A 1 -12.58 -15.18 -35.41
C MET A 1 -11.06 -15.33 -35.39
N LYS A 2 -10.42 -16.31 -36.06
CA LYS A 2 -8.95 -16.52 -36.01
C LYS A 2 -8.12 -15.24 -36.25
N LYS A 3 -8.43 -14.43 -37.27
CA LYS A 3 -7.77 -13.15 -37.57
C LYS A 3 -7.93 -12.08 -36.46
N ILE A 4 -9.05 -12.09 -35.72
CA ILE A 4 -9.28 -11.15 -34.61
C ILE A 4 -8.42 -11.54 -33.40
N PHE A 5 -8.35 -12.86 -33.10
CA PHE A 5 -7.49 -13.38 -32.02
C PHE A 5 -6.00 -13.14 -32.30
N GLU A 6 -5.56 -13.29 -33.55
CA GLU A 6 -4.17 -13.01 -33.97
C GLU A 6 -3.82 -11.51 -33.86
N LYS A 7 -4.78 -10.61 -34.14
CA LYS A 7 -4.56 -9.16 -34.12
C LYS A 7 -4.63 -8.55 -32.73
N HIS A 8 -5.52 -9.02 -31.86
CA HIS A 8 -5.81 -8.39 -30.57
C HIS A 8 -5.37 -9.21 -29.35
N GLY A 9 -4.93 -10.44 -29.56
CA GLY A 9 -4.59 -11.39 -28.50
C GLY A 9 -5.83 -12.06 -27.88
N VAL A 10 -5.69 -13.31 -27.50
CA VAL A 10 -6.79 -14.12 -26.94
C VAL A 10 -7.39 -13.48 -25.68
N LEU A 11 -6.54 -12.99 -24.78
CA LEU A 11 -6.98 -12.39 -23.50
C LEU A 11 -7.83 -11.14 -23.70
N ASN A 12 -7.47 -10.26 -24.64
CA ASN A 12 -8.28 -9.08 -24.94
C ASN A 12 -9.66 -9.45 -25.51
N CYS A 13 -9.73 -10.49 -26.34
CA CYS A 13 -11.01 -10.95 -26.87
C CYS A 13 -11.89 -11.59 -25.80
N VAL A 14 -11.29 -12.33 -24.85
CA VAL A 14 -12.01 -12.89 -23.69
C VAL A 14 -12.55 -11.77 -22.81
N GLY A 15 -11.72 -10.78 -22.47
CA GLY A 15 -12.15 -9.63 -21.69
C GLY A 15 -13.30 -8.86 -22.34
N ALA A 16 -13.20 -8.56 -23.64
CA ALA A 16 -14.27 -7.89 -24.38
C ALA A 16 -15.57 -8.70 -24.42
N LEU A 17 -15.48 -10.03 -24.54
CA LEU A 17 -16.65 -10.90 -24.48
C LEU A 17 -17.32 -10.85 -23.10
N MET A 18 -16.53 -10.85 -22.03
CA MET A 18 -17.05 -10.72 -20.66
C MET A 18 -17.77 -9.39 -20.47
N ASP A 19 -17.22 -8.28 -20.99
CA ASP A 19 -17.87 -6.96 -20.89
C ASP A 19 -19.18 -6.91 -21.67
N VAL A 20 -19.23 -7.49 -22.88
CA VAL A 20 -20.48 -7.61 -23.66
C VAL A 20 -21.52 -8.42 -22.88
N LEU A 21 -21.15 -9.55 -22.31
CA LEU A 21 -22.04 -10.36 -21.48
C LEU A 21 -22.53 -9.60 -20.25
N ALA A 22 -21.63 -8.83 -19.61
CA ALA A 22 -22.00 -7.97 -18.48
C ALA A 22 -23.11 -6.97 -18.86
N PHE A 23 -22.95 -6.26 -19.98
CA PHE A 23 -23.98 -5.33 -20.45
C PHE A 23 -25.30 -6.02 -20.81
N ILE A 24 -25.25 -7.20 -21.38
CA ILE A 24 -26.49 -8.00 -21.64
C ILE A 24 -27.18 -8.32 -20.31
N LEU A 25 -26.42 -8.76 -19.29
CA LEU A 25 -26.99 -9.06 -17.96
C LEU A 25 -27.60 -7.82 -17.29
N PHE A 26 -26.96 -6.65 -17.42
CA PHE A 26 -27.53 -5.40 -16.91
C PHE A 26 -28.85 -5.01 -17.60
N ILE A 27 -28.93 -5.20 -18.92
CA ILE A 27 -30.17 -4.96 -19.66
C ILE A 27 -31.24 -5.96 -19.22
N VAL A 28 -30.91 -7.25 -19.13
CA VAL A 28 -31.87 -8.27 -18.70
C VAL A 28 -32.37 -8.02 -17.29
N ALA A 29 -31.49 -7.62 -16.36
CA ALA A 29 -31.84 -7.28 -14.98
C ALA A 29 -32.91 -6.17 -14.90
N ALA A 30 -32.92 -5.22 -15.86
CA ALA A 30 -33.90 -4.13 -15.89
C ALA A 30 -35.34 -4.62 -16.29
N PHE A 31 -35.50 -5.83 -16.79
CA PHE A 31 -36.79 -6.41 -17.22
C PHE A 31 -37.18 -7.64 -16.41
N VAL A 32 -36.39 -8.06 -15.44
CA VAL A 32 -36.69 -9.24 -14.61
C VAL A 32 -37.41 -8.80 -13.33
N ASP A 33 -38.57 -9.39 -13.09
CA ASP A 33 -39.30 -9.20 -11.85
C ASP A 33 -38.75 -10.12 -10.74
N GLY A 34 -38.62 -9.55 -9.54
CA GLY A 34 -38.14 -10.27 -8.35
C GLY A 34 -36.78 -9.83 -7.87
N ALA A 35 -36.69 -9.50 -6.59
CA ALA A 35 -35.48 -8.90 -5.98
C ALA A 35 -34.24 -9.81 -6.09
N THR A 36 -34.40 -11.12 -5.88
CA THR A 36 -33.27 -12.07 -5.90
C THR A 36 -32.71 -12.30 -7.32
N PRO A 37 -33.51 -12.59 -8.36
CA PRO A 37 -32.99 -12.73 -9.72
C PRO A 37 -32.35 -11.43 -10.24
N ASP A 38 -32.95 -10.27 -9.98
CA ASP A 38 -32.40 -8.96 -10.34
C ASP A 38 -31.02 -8.75 -9.69
N MET A 39 -30.88 -9.01 -8.39
CA MET A 39 -29.62 -8.89 -7.67
C MET A 39 -28.54 -9.82 -8.23
N ILE A 40 -28.87 -11.09 -8.49
CA ILE A 40 -27.91 -12.05 -9.07
C ILE A 40 -27.40 -11.56 -10.43
N LEU A 41 -28.28 -11.11 -11.32
CA LEU A 41 -27.91 -10.63 -12.65
C LEU A 41 -27.00 -9.40 -12.57
N LYS A 42 -27.31 -8.44 -11.69
CA LYS A 42 -26.49 -7.25 -11.46
C LYS A 42 -25.11 -7.60 -10.90
N VAL A 43 -25.04 -8.47 -9.88
CA VAL A 43 -23.76 -8.87 -9.25
C VAL A 43 -22.90 -9.66 -10.24
N VAL A 44 -23.45 -10.65 -10.94
CA VAL A 44 -22.72 -11.43 -11.95
C VAL A 44 -22.25 -10.51 -13.09
N GLY A 45 -23.11 -9.61 -13.56
CA GLY A 45 -22.73 -8.61 -14.56
C GLY A 45 -21.58 -7.71 -14.10
N LEU A 46 -21.60 -7.22 -12.86
CA LEU A 46 -20.50 -6.42 -12.30
C LEU A 46 -19.18 -7.21 -12.22
N VAL A 47 -19.23 -8.46 -11.76
CA VAL A 47 -18.04 -9.34 -11.72
C VAL A 47 -17.46 -9.53 -13.11
N LEU A 48 -18.29 -9.82 -14.11
CA LEU A 48 -17.85 -9.96 -15.49
C LEU A 48 -17.23 -8.66 -16.03
N PHE A 49 -17.84 -7.51 -15.76
CA PHE A 49 -17.33 -6.21 -16.19
C PHE A 49 -15.97 -5.87 -15.55
N VAL A 50 -15.84 -6.05 -14.24
CA VAL A 50 -14.57 -5.80 -13.54
C VAL A 50 -13.48 -6.73 -14.05
N VAL A 51 -13.76 -8.03 -14.10
CA VAL A 51 -12.77 -9.04 -14.52
C VAL A 51 -12.40 -8.86 -15.98
N GLY A 52 -13.38 -8.66 -16.86
CA GLY A 52 -13.18 -8.43 -18.29
C GLY A 52 -12.34 -7.18 -18.55
N GLY A 53 -12.72 -6.06 -17.96
CA GLY A 53 -12.01 -4.79 -18.08
C GLY A 53 -10.59 -4.84 -17.48
N LEU A 54 -10.36 -5.51 -16.36
CA LEU A 54 -9.03 -5.71 -15.78
C LEU A 54 -8.16 -6.60 -16.67
N ILE A 55 -8.70 -7.69 -17.22
CA ILE A 55 -8.00 -8.57 -18.18
C ILE A 55 -7.53 -7.75 -19.39
N MET A 56 -8.40 -6.95 -20.00
CA MET A 56 -8.04 -6.09 -21.14
C MET A 56 -6.99 -5.06 -20.75
N SER A 57 -7.12 -4.45 -19.58
CA SER A 57 -6.17 -3.44 -19.07
C SER A 57 -4.78 -4.03 -18.83
N ILE A 58 -4.70 -5.19 -18.18
CA ILE A 58 -3.43 -5.90 -17.89
C ILE A 58 -2.81 -6.46 -19.17
N SER A 59 -3.61 -6.90 -20.14
CA SER A 59 -3.10 -7.39 -21.43
C SER A 59 -2.47 -6.29 -22.28
N SER A 60 -2.79 -5.03 -22.01
CA SER A 60 -2.24 -3.87 -22.72
C SER A 60 -0.77 -3.62 -22.36
N ASP A 61 0.09 -3.37 -23.34
CA ASP A 61 1.52 -3.08 -23.12
C ASP A 61 1.76 -1.65 -22.63
N LYS A 62 0.84 -0.73 -22.92
CA LYS A 62 0.96 0.68 -22.52
C LYS A 62 -0.17 1.08 -21.58
N HIS A 63 0.19 1.83 -20.53
CA HIS A 63 -0.74 2.45 -19.60
C HIS A 63 -1.72 1.46 -18.89
N SER A 64 -1.27 0.21 -18.65
CA SER A 64 -2.11 -0.82 -17.99
C SER A 64 -2.67 -0.35 -16.66
N LEU A 65 -1.87 0.34 -15.83
CA LEU A 65 -2.31 0.89 -14.54
C LEU A 65 -3.45 1.91 -14.70
N ALA A 66 -3.28 2.90 -15.57
CA ALA A 66 -4.30 3.94 -15.79
C ALA A 66 -5.60 3.35 -16.35
N LYS A 67 -5.50 2.38 -17.25
CA LYS A 67 -6.66 1.66 -17.80
C LYS A 67 -7.41 0.88 -16.72
N SER A 68 -6.68 0.18 -15.84
CA SER A 68 -7.29 -0.55 -14.73
C SER A 68 -8.00 0.39 -13.75
N MET A 69 -7.41 1.54 -13.42
CA MET A 69 -8.06 2.57 -12.61
C MET A 69 -9.33 3.10 -13.27
N PHE A 70 -9.28 3.35 -14.57
CA PHE A 70 -10.45 3.83 -15.31
C PHE A 70 -11.60 2.81 -15.30
N VAL A 71 -11.30 1.51 -15.47
CA VAL A 71 -12.30 0.43 -15.33
C VAL A 71 -12.92 0.45 -13.94
N LEU A 72 -12.13 0.61 -12.88
CA LEU A 72 -12.63 0.65 -11.51
C LEU A 72 -13.49 1.90 -11.23
N VAL A 73 -13.13 3.07 -11.77
CA VAL A 73 -13.97 4.28 -11.69
C VAL A 73 -15.31 4.05 -12.37
N LEU A 74 -15.29 3.50 -13.60
CA LEU A 74 -16.53 3.15 -14.31
C LEU A 74 -17.37 2.14 -13.53
N THR A 75 -16.74 1.13 -12.94
CA THR A 75 -17.43 0.16 -12.07
C THR A 75 -18.10 0.84 -10.90
N GLY A 76 -17.42 1.75 -10.20
CA GLY A 76 -17.99 2.52 -9.09
C GLY A 76 -19.20 3.35 -9.53
N ILE A 77 -19.13 3.98 -10.71
CA ILE A 77 -20.26 4.71 -11.30
C ILE A 77 -21.43 3.76 -11.58
N LEU A 78 -21.19 2.63 -12.23
CA LEU A 78 -22.22 1.62 -12.51
C LEU A 78 -22.88 1.10 -11.24
N ILE A 79 -22.11 0.80 -10.20
CA ILE A 79 -22.62 0.39 -8.90
C ILE A 79 -23.56 1.46 -8.33
N SER A 80 -23.21 2.75 -8.44
CA SER A 80 -24.05 3.86 -7.97
C SER A 80 -25.39 4.01 -8.71
N TRP A 81 -25.46 3.52 -9.94
CA TRP A 81 -26.70 3.52 -10.74
C TRP A 81 -27.60 2.32 -10.45
N MET A 82 -27.00 1.19 -10.02
CA MET A 82 -27.69 -0.09 -9.84
C MET A 82 -28.17 -0.32 -8.40
N PHE A 83 -27.47 0.25 -7.42
CA PHE A 83 -27.73 -0.02 -6.01
C PHE A 83 -27.91 1.29 -5.23
N PRO A 84 -28.83 1.31 -4.25
CA PRO A 84 -28.92 2.42 -3.30
C PRO A 84 -27.70 2.44 -2.40
N GLY A 85 -27.34 3.62 -1.88
CA GLY A 85 -26.38 3.72 -0.78
C GLY A 85 -26.91 2.99 0.47
N GLY A 86 -26.05 2.73 1.44
CA GLY A 86 -26.46 2.14 2.70
C GLY A 86 -25.30 1.84 3.63
N GLN A 87 -25.64 1.56 4.88
CA GLN A 87 -24.66 1.18 5.89
C GLN A 87 -25.28 0.23 6.92
N PHE A 88 -24.46 -0.59 7.53
CA PHE A 88 -24.89 -1.44 8.64
C PHE A 88 -24.98 -0.64 9.94
N GLN A 89 -26.03 -0.90 10.72
CA GLN A 89 -26.24 -0.41 12.08
C GLN A 89 -26.44 -1.63 12.98
N GLY A 90 -25.36 -2.18 13.51
CA GLY A 90 -25.39 -3.50 14.11
C GLY A 90 -25.70 -4.58 13.07
N SER A 91 -26.68 -5.47 13.36
CA SER A 91 -27.17 -6.50 12.43
C SER A 91 -28.01 -5.95 11.28
N ASP A 92 -28.62 -4.78 11.46
CA ASP A 92 -29.57 -4.22 10.52
C ASP A 92 -28.86 -3.43 9.43
N PHE A 93 -29.41 -3.48 8.22
CA PHE A 93 -28.95 -2.70 7.10
C PHE A 93 -29.88 -1.50 6.86
N ALA A 94 -29.37 -0.30 7.10
CA ALA A 94 -30.07 0.93 6.80
C ALA A 94 -29.86 1.30 5.33
N GLU A 95 -30.86 1.04 4.51
CA GLU A 95 -30.86 1.41 3.10
C GLU A 95 -30.98 2.93 2.94
N GLY A 96 -30.09 3.51 2.16
CA GLY A 96 -30.06 4.93 1.84
C GLY A 96 -30.77 5.25 0.51
N LYS A 97 -30.51 6.46 0.01
CA LYS A 97 -31.03 6.91 -1.27
C LYS A 97 -30.11 6.49 -2.43
N PHE A 98 -30.68 6.38 -3.63
CA PHE A 98 -29.89 6.31 -4.85
C PHE A 98 -29.21 7.66 -5.11
N THR A 99 -27.88 7.68 -5.00
CA THR A 99 -27.06 8.85 -5.38
C THR A 99 -26.26 8.45 -6.61
N ARG A 100 -26.85 8.69 -7.79
CA ARG A 100 -26.27 8.31 -9.08
C ARG A 100 -25.18 9.28 -9.47
N ILE A 101 -23.95 8.79 -9.58
CA ILE A 101 -22.80 9.59 -10.02
C ILE A 101 -22.92 9.87 -11.53
N GLY A 102 -22.81 11.14 -11.90
CA GLY A 102 -22.83 11.64 -13.27
C GLY A 102 -21.69 12.60 -13.58
N LEU A 103 -21.72 13.21 -14.75
CA LEU A 103 -20.64 14.10 -15.22
C LEU A 103 -20.41 15.31 -14.29
N ALA A 104 -21.48 15.85 -13.71
CA ALA A 104 -21.36 16.99 -12.80
C ALA A 104 -20.60 16.65 -11.50
N ASP A 105 -20.58 15.38 -11.11
CA ASP A 105 -19.96 14.94 -9.85
C ASP A 105 -18.44 14.79 -9.96
N PHE A 106 -17.87 14.74 -11.17
CA PHE A 106 -16.44 14.59 -11.38
C PHE A 106 -15.62 15.71 -10.72
N GLY A 107 -16.14 16.93 -10.68
CA GLY A 107 -15.50 18.04 -9.95
C GLY A 107 -15.37 17.75 -8.45
N PHE A 108 -16.43 17.24 -7.82
CA PHE A 108 -16.42 16.84 -6.41
C PHE A 108 -15.54 15.62 -6.18
N MET A 109 -15.59 14.59 -7.05
CA MET A 109 -14.71 13.42 -6.97
C MET A 109 -13.24 13.84 -6.99
N PHE A 110 -12.86 14.77 -7.87
CA PHE A 110 -11.49 15.27 -7.95
C PHE A 110 -11.09 16.06 -6.70
N TYR A 111 -11.97 16.93 -6.21
CA TYR A 111 -11.76 17.70 -4.98
C TYR A 111 -11.53 16.76 -3.78
N TYR A 112 -12.42 15.79 -3.55
CA TYR A 112 -12.27 14.83 -2.46
C TYR A 112 -11.06 13.92 -2.65
N SER A 113 -10.67 13.61 -3.88
CA SER A 113 -9.45 12.83 -4.15
C SER A 113 -8.20 13.55 -3.65
N ILE A 114 -8.12 14.88 -3.79
CA ILE A 114 -7.05 15.69 -3.22
C ILE A 114 -7.17 15.74 -1.70
N TYR A 115 -8.37 15.97 -1.19
CA TYR A 115 -8.64 16.08 0.25
C TYR A 115 -8.14 14.85 1.03
N PHE A 116 -8.44 13.65 0.55
CA PHE A 116 -7.98 12.40 1.18
C PHE A 116 -6.49 12.08 1.00
N LEU A 117 -5.74 12.91 0.26
CA LEU A 117 -4.29 12.79 0.09
C LEU A 117 -3.49 13.89 0.81
N LEU A 118 -4.15 14.82 1.52
CA LEU A 118 -3.49 15.98 2.11
C LEU A 118 -2.38 15.62 3.11
N ASP A 119 -2.46 14.51 3.79
CA ASP A 119 -1.45 14.00 4.70
C ASP A 119 -0.28 13.32 3.98
N LYS A 120 -0.53 12.68 2.82
CA LYS A 120 0.42 11.85 2.10
C LYS A 120 1.22 12.62 1.05
N ILE A 121 0.59 13.63 0.41
CA ILE A 121 1.26 14.44 -0.62
C ILE A 121 2.51 15.16 -0.09
N PRO A 122 2.46 15.95 1.02
CA PRO A 122 3.64 16.62 1.54
C PRO A 122 4.76 15.65 1.92
N PHE A 123 4.41 14.52 2.52
CA PHE A 123 5.38 13.48 2.87
C PHE A 123 6.13 12.94 1.65
N LEU A 124 5.40 12.55 0.60
CA LEU A 124 5.99 11.98 -0.61
C LEU A 124 6.84 12.99 -1.38
N VAL A 125 6.42 14.26 -1.40
CA VAL A 125 7.19 15.37 -1.99
C VAL A 125 8.50 15.57 -1.22
N VAL A 126 8.45 15.64 0.10
CA VAL A 126 9.66 15.81 0.94
C VAL A 126 10.55 14.58 0.86
N LEU A 127 9.99 13.37 0.85
CA LEU A 127 10.75 12.13 0.69
C LEU A 127 11.57 12.12 -0.61
N THR A 128 10.97 12.47 -1.73
CA THR A 128 11.68 12.50 -3.01
C THR A 128 12.67 13.64 -3.09
N GLY A 129 12.37 14.81 -2.50
CA GLY A 129 13.30 15.92 -2.34
C GLY A 129 14.51 15.56 -1.48
N PHE A 130 14.30 14.90 -0.34
CA PHE A 130 15.34 14.36 0.53
C PHE A 130 16.32 13.46 -0.24
N TYR A 131 15.81 12.49 -1.00
CA TYR A 131 16.66 11.63 -1.83
C TYR A 131 17.29 12.35 -3.02
N GLY A 132 16.68 13.43 -3.51
CA GLY A 132 17.29 14.34 -4.46
C GLY A 132 18.57 14.96 -3.93
N VAL A 133 18.56 15.45 -2.68
CA VAL A 133 19.75 15.97 -1.99
C VAL A 133 20.75 14.86 -1.73
N LEU A 134 20.33 13.73 -1.14
CA LEU A 134 21.22 12.61 -0.82
C LEU A 134 21.98 12.10 -2.05
N SER A 135 21.31 11.99 -3.18
CA SER A 135 21.91 11.48 -4.42
C SER A 135 23.07 12.35 -4.94
N ARG A 136 23.14 13.61 -4.54
CA ARG A 136 24.26 14.53 -4.87
C ARG A 136 25.37 14.54 -3.81
N ILE A 137 25.15 13.95 -2.65
CA ILE A 137 26.15 13.85 -1.57
C ILE A 137 27.10 12.69 -1.86
N SER A 138 28.38 13.00 -2.05
CA SER A 138 29.41 12.01 -2.38
C SER A 138 29.57 10.91 -1.30
N GLY A 139 29.36 11.23 -0.03
CA GLY A 139 29.33 10.24 1.05
C GLY A 139 28.21 9.22 0.93
N TYR A 140 27.02 9.66 0.49
CA TYR A 140 25.89 8.78 0.23
C TYR A 140 26.13 7.89 -1.01
N GLN A 141 26.61 8.45 -2.11
CA GLN A 141 26.96 7.68 -3.31
C GLN A 141 27.95 6.56 -2.98
N LYS A 142 29.02 6.91 -2.24
CA LYS A 142 30.03 5.93 -1.80
C LYS A 142 29.45 4.89 -0.83
N LEU A 143 28.50 5.26 0.02
CA LEU A 143 27.81 4.33 0.90
C LEU A 143 27.03 3.30 0.09
N VAL A 144 26.24 3.75 -0.90
CA VAL A 144 25.46 2.86 -1.79
C VAL A 144 26.38 1.95 -2.58
N GLU A 145 27.49 2.47 -3.16
CA GLU A 145 28.47 1.69 -3.93
C GLU A 145 29.12 0.60 -3.09
N LYS A 146 29.67 0.95 -1.94
CA LYS A 146 30.33 -0.05 -1.06
C LYS A 146 29.35 -1.06 -0.50
N SER A 147 28.12 -0.64 -0.20
CA SER A 147 27.07 -1.57 0.22
C SER A 147 26.73 -2.56 -0.90
N ALA A 148 26.58 -2.07 -2.12
CA ALA A 148 26.31 -2.92 -3.28
C ALA A 148 27.46 -3.91 -3.53
N GLU A 149 28.72 -3.47 -3.51
CA GLU A 149 29.90 -4.34 -3.64
C GLU A 149 29.94 -5.45 -2.57
N LYS A 150 29.68 -5.08 -1.31
CA LYS A 150 29.66 -6.04 -0.19
C LYS A 150 28.53 -7.05 -0.33
N PHE A 151 27.33 -6.56 -0.65
CA PHE A 151 26.11 -7.36 -0.70
C PHE A 151 26.00 -8.22 -1.97
N SER A 152 26.63 -7.83 -3.07
CA SER A 152 26.72 -8.63 -4.31
C SER A 152 27.37 -10.00 -4.12
N LYS A 153 28.14 -10.19 -3.04
CA LYS A 153 28.75 -11.50 -2.72
C LYS A 153 27.70 -12.56 -2.35
N HIS A 154 26.56 -12.13 -1.79
CA HIS A 154 25.49 -13.02 -1.34
C HIS A 154 24.12 -12.43 -1.73
N PRO A 155 23.78 -12.34 -3.02
CA PRO A 155 22.61 -11.58 -3.49
C PRO A 155 21.28 -12.12 -2.95
N ILE A 156 21.13 -13.44 -2.83
CA ILE A 156 19.92 -14.07 -2.28
C ILE A 156 19.75 -13.72 -0.80
N VAL A 157 20.82 -13.86 -0.01
CA VAL A 157 20.77 -13.56 1.44
C VAL A 157 20.44 -12.09 1.67
N THR A 158 21.06 -11.20 0.90
CA THR A 158 20.79 -9.75 0.97
C THR A 158 19.34 -9.43 0.64
N ALA A 159 18.81 -10.01 -0.43
CA ALA A 159 17.42 -9.80 -0.83
C ALA A 159 16.43 -10.27 0.24
N VAL A 160 16.66 -11.45 0.81
CA VAL A 160 15.84 -12.00 1.89
C VAL A 160 15.91 -11.12 3.13
N ILE A 161 17.11 -10.69 3.55
CA ILE A 161 17.25 -9.79 4.72
C ILE A 161 16.52 -8.47 4.49
N MET A 162 16.69 -7.82 3.32
CA MET A 162 15.99 -6.58 3.00
C MET A 162 14.47 -6.77 2.99
N SER A 163 13.99 -7.87 2.41
CA SER A 163 12.58 -8.23 2.39
C SER A 163 12.03 -8.41 3.81
N VAL A 164 12.72 -9.17 4.66
CA VAL A 164 12.32 -9.41 6.05
C VAL A 164 12.28 -8.10 6.84
N ILE A 165 13.30 -7.25 6.71
CA ILE A 165 13.34 -5.95 7.41
C ILE A 165 12.10 -5.10 7.03
N LEU A 166 11.83 -4.94 5.73
CA LEU A 166 10.71 -4.12 5.26
C LEU A 166 9.36 -4.72 5.67
N PHE A 167 9.22 -6.05 5.58
CA PHE A 167 8.04 -6.76 6.06
C PHE A 167 7.79 -6.52 7.55
N VAL A 168 8.81 -6.72 8.40
CA VAL A 168 8.70 -6.57 9.85
C VAL A 168 8.39 -5.12 10.22
N LEU A 169 9.07 -4.15 9.63
CA LEU A 169 8.78 -2.73 9.86
C LEU A 169 7.32 -2.40 9.48
N THR A 170 6.85 -2.89 8.34
CA THR A 170 5.46 -2.69 7.90
C THR A 170 4.46 -3.31 8.87
N SER A 171 4.76 -4.52 9.37
CA SER A 171 3.90 -5.25 10.30
C SER A 171 3.84 -4.62 11.71
N LEU A 172 4.82 -3.78 12.07
CA LEU A 172 4.93 -3.15 13.40
C LEU A 172 4.62 -1.66 13.41
N PHE A 173 4.82 -0.93 12.30
CA PHE A 173 4.66 0.52 12.28
C PHE A 173 3.20 0.94 12.37
N SER A 174 2.95 2.00 13.14
CA SER A 174 1.66 2.67 13.23
C SER A 174 1.24 3.35 11.92
N GLN A 175 2.19 3.58 11.00
CA GLN A 175 1.97 4.22 9.71
C GLN A 175 2.76 3.51 8.60
N THR A 176 2.08 2.81 7.72
CA THR A 176 2.70 1.99 6.66
C THR A 176 3.49 2.85 5.66
N PHE A 177 3.00 4.04 5.31
CA PHE A 177 3.69 4.94 4.39
C PHE A 177 5.09 5.35 4.84
N VAL A 178 5.36 5.37 6.14
CA VAL A 178 6.67 5.72 6.69
C VAL A 178 7.77 4.76 6.27
N VAL A 179 7.44 3.49 6.08
CA VAL A 179 8.40 2.46 5.61
C VAL A 179 9.00 2.84 4.25
N LEU A 180 8.27 3.62 3.45
CA LEU A 180 8.77 4.12 2.15
C LEU A 180 10.05 4.95 2.26
N VAL A 181 10.36 5.49 3.44
CA VAL A 181 11.61 6.24 3.66
C VAL A 181 12.85 5.39 3.38
N PHE A 182 12.80 4.10 3.67
CA PHE A 182 13.96 3.19 3.50
C PHE A 182 14.09 2.66 2.06
N ILE A 183 13.01 2.68 1.30
CA ILE A 183 12.92 2.01 -0.01
C ILE A 183 13.91 2.57 -1.05
N PRO A 184 14.06 3.89 -1.27
CA PRO A 184 14.98 4.40 -2.29
C PRO A 184 16.43 3.99 -2.05
N PHE A 185 16.88 3.95 -0.78
CA PHE A 185 18.21 3.46 -0.43
C PHE A 185 18.41 1.98 -0.81
N PHE A 186 17.45 1.12 -0.50
CA PHE A 186 17.52 -0.29 -0.85
C PHE A 186 17.44 -0.52 -2.36
N ILE A 187 16.58 0.21 -3.07
CA ILE A 187 16.49 0.13 -4.54
C ILE A 187 17.83 0.52 -5.18
N SER A 188 18.43 1.62 -4.74
CA SER A 188 19.73 2.06 -5.27
C SER A 188 20.81 1.01 -5.08
N ILE A 189 20.84 0.31 -3.94
CA ILE A 189 21.76 -0.79 -3.70
C ILE A 189 21.46 -1.98 -4.64
N LEU A 190 20.19 -2.40 -4.73
CA LEU A 190 19.79 -3.56 -5.54
C LEU A 190 20.07 -3.37 -7.04
N ILE A 191 19.79 -2.16 -7.57
CA ILE A 191 20.10 -1.81 -8.96
C ILE A 191 21.62 -1.83 -9.20
N LYS A 192 22.42 -1.28 -8.27
CA LYS A 192 23.89 -1.34 -8.37
C LYS A 192 24.46 -2.76 -8.22
N MET A 193 23.75 -3.66 -7.55
CA MET A 193 24.06 -5.11 -7.53
C MET A 193 23.74 -5.81 -8.87
N GLY A 194 23.14 -5.11 -9.85
CA GLY A 194 22.77 -5.65 -11.15
C GLY A 194 21.39 -6.31 -11.21
N MET A 195 20.52 -6.06 -10.21
CA MET A 195 19.14 -6.54 -10.24
C MET A 195 18.28 -5.68 -11.14
N ASP A 196 17.32 -6.29 -11.83
CA ASP A 196 16.33 -5.58 -12.64
C ASP A 196 15.33 -4.81 -11.77
N LYS A 197 14.64 -3.83 -12.35
CA LYS A 197 13.67 -2.96 -11.66
C LYS A 197 12.54 -3.76 -11.00
N LEU A 198 12.02 -4.78 -11.67
CA LEU A 198 10.94 -5.60 -11.12
C LEU A 198 11.42 -6.42 -9.92
N THR A 199 12.65 -6.92 -9.93
CA THR A 199 13.23 -7.62 -8.77
C THR A 199 13.48 -6.66 -7.61
N ALA A 200 14.03 -5.47 -7.88
CA ALA A 200 14.21 -4.45 -6.85
C ALA A 200 12.87 -4.00 -6.27
N PHE A 201 11.84 -3.82 -7.11
CA PHE A 201 10.47 -3.54 -6.68
C PHE A 201 9.90 -4.67 -5.81
N ALA A 202 10.04 -5.92 -6.23
CA ALA A 202 9.55 -7.07 -5.47
C ALA A 202 10.20 -7.16 -4.09
N ILE A 203 11.53 -7.00 -4.00
CA ILE A 203 12.25 -7.05 -2.72
C ILE A 203 11.85 -5.89 -1.79
N THR A 204 11.48 -4.73 -2.34
CA THR A 204 11.16 -3.53 -1.55
C THR A 204 9.66 -3.30 -1.39
N PHE A 205 9.01 -2.65 -2.34
CA PHE A 205 7.56 -2.37 -2.28
C PHE A 205 6.72 -3.64 -2.12
N GLY A 206 7.10 -4.73 -2.81
CA GLY A 206 6.41 -6.01 -2.68
C GLY A 206 6.46 -6.55 -1.25
N SER A 207 7.59 -6.42 -0.55
CA SER A 207 7.71 -6.84 0.86
C SER A 207 6.87 -5.97 1.80
N VAL A 208 6.75 -4.68 1.53
CA VAL A 208 5.83 -3.79 2.26
C VAL A 208 4.38 -4.23 2.05
N LEU A 209 3.97 -4.50 0.81
CA LEU A 209 2.62 -4.96 0.50
C LEU A 209 2.28 -6.29 1.19
N VAL A 210 3.22 -7.24 1.20
CA VAL A 210 3.04 -8.51 1.93
C VAL A 210 3.10 -8.29 3.44
N GLY A 211 3.83 -7.28 3.93
CA GLY A 211 3.81 -6.85 5.32
C GLY A 211 2.44 -6.33 5.79
N ILE A 212 1.64 -5.72 4.89
CA ILE A 212 0.25 -5.35 5.17
C ILE A 212 -0.61 -6.61 5.32
N LEU A 213 -0.44 -7.61 4.45
CA LEU A 213 -1.12 -8.90 4.58
C LEU A 213 -0.76 -9.61 5.88
N GLY A 214 0.53 -9.62 6.23
CA GLY A 214 1.07 -10.18 7.46
C GLY A 214 1.08 -9.19 8.63
N CYS A 215 0.11 -8.29 8.71
CA CYS A 215 0.01 -7.29 9.77
C CYS A 215 -0.15 -7.96 11.15
N THR A 216 0.76 -7.65 12.08
CA THR A 216 0.69 -8.15 13.46
C THR A 216 0.17 -7.10 14.43
N TYR A 217 0.96 -6.08 14.74
CA TYR A 217 0.58 -5.07 15.73
C TYR A 217 0.12 -3.75 15.11
N GLY A 218 0.82 -3.21 14.16
CA GLY A 218 0.88 -1.77 14.04
C GLY A 218 0.60 -1.13 12.72
N THR A 219 0.03 -1.77 11.75
CA THR A 219 -0.38 -1.01 10.57
C THR A 219 -1.48 -0.01 10.96
N ASP A 220 -1.39 1.22 10.49
CA ASP A 220 -2.42 2.26 10.62
C ASP A 220 -3.80 1.72 10.28
N THR A 221 -3.87 0.93 9.24
CA THR A 221 -5.02 0.14 8.80
C THR A 221 -5.69 -0.59 9.96
N LEU A 222 -4.92 -1.37 10.72
CA LEU A 222 -5.44 -2.16 11.85
C LEU A 222 -5.89 -1.26 13.01
N ALA A 223 -5.09 -0.24 13.32
CA ALA A 223 -5.40 0.69 14.39
C ALA A 223 -6.70 1.46 14.13
N ILE A 224 -6.94 1.90 12.89
CA ILE A 224 -8.18 2.58 12.49
C ILE A 224 -9.36 1.61 12.58
N PHE A 225 -9.22 0.37 12.09
CA PHE A 225 -10.28 -0.63 12.18
C PHE A 225 -10.67 -0.90 13.64
N ASN A 226 -9.70 -1.15 14.49
CA ASN A 226 -9.96 -1.45 15.90
C ASN A 226 -10.57 -0.26 16.65
N SER A 227 -10.11 0.97 16.37
CA SER A 227 -10.69 2.18 16.99
C SER A 227 -12.13 2.45 16.54
N THR A 228 -12.44 2.20 15.26
CA THR A 228 -13.80 2.33 14.72
C THR A 228 -14.77 1.36 15.38
N LEU A 229 -14.32 0.15 15.70
CA LEU A 229 -15.12 -0.89 16.31
C LEU A 229 -14.97 -0.98 17.85
N ASN A 230 -14.22 -0.05 18.45
CA ASN A 230 -13.90 -0.05 19.88
C ASN A 230 -13.32 -1.39 20.38
N GLN A 231 -12.42 -1.98 19.61
CA GLN A 231 -11.80 -3.27 19.90
C GLN A 231 -10.33 -3.11 20.27
N GLU A 232 -9.80 -4.09 21.03
CA GLU A 232 -8.40 -4.12 21.40
C GLU A 232 -7.49 -4.44 20.21
N LEU A 233 -6.29 -3.85 20.20
CA LEU A 233 -5.28 -4.09 19.15
C LEU A 233 -4.82 -5.55 19.05
N LYS A 234 -4.96 -6.31 20.15
CA LYS A 234 -4.53 -7.71 20.26
C LYS A 234 -5.58 -8.72 19.74
N VAL A 235 -6.75 -8.26 19.28
CA VAL A 235 -7.80 -9.17 18.75
C VAL A 235 -7.26 -9.96 17.55
N GLY A 236 -7.39 -11.29 17.60
CA GLY A 236 -6.93 -12.21 16.55
C GLY A 236 -5.42 -12.26 16.34
N LEU A 237 -4.60 -11.75 17.27
CA LEU A 237 -3.15 -11.63 17.14
C LEU A 237 -2.46 -12.97 16.83
N ASN A 238 -2.88 -14.06 17.46
CA ASN A 238 -2.30 -15.39 17.23
C ASN A 238 -2.48 -15.82 15.75
N TYR A 239 -3.66 -15.62 15.19
CA TYR A 239 -3.93 -15.93 13.78
C TYR A 239 -3.12 -15.04 12.83
N ARG A 240 -2.99 -13.76 13.18
CA ARG A 240 -2.18 -12.80 12.39
C ARG A 240 -0.70 -13.18 12.38
N PHE A 241 -0.14 -13.70 13.48
CA PHE A 241 1.24 -14.22 13.50
C PHE A 241 1.42 -15.42 12.57
N ILE A 242 0.45 -16.34 12.53
CA ILE A 242 0.50 -17.48 11.60
C ILE A 242 0.48 -16.98 10.15
N ILE A 243 -0.40 -16.04 9.83
CA ILE A 243 -0.50 -15.47 8.48
C ILE A 243 0.78 -14.70 8.12
N ALA A 244 1.34 -13.94 9.06
CA ALA A 244 2.60 -13.23 8.88
C ALA A 244 3.75 -14.21 8.55
N ALA A 245 3.90 -15.28 9.32
CA ALA A 245 4.94 -16.27 9.10
C ALA A 245 4.78 -16.98 7.74
N VAL A 246 3.57 -17.43 7.42
CA VAL A 246 3.29 -18.14 6.16
C VAL A 246 3.49 -17.23 4.95
N SER A 247 2.94 -16.01 4.99
CA SER A 247 3.07 -15.06 3.89
C SER A 247 4.52 -14.64 3.67
N LEU A 248 5.29 -14.39 4.73
CA LEU A 248 6.70 -14.04 4.67
C LEU A 248 7.54 -15.17 4.04
N VAL A 249 7.36 -16.40 4.51
CA VAL A 249 8.10 -17.57 3.99
C VAL A 249 7.78 -17.81 2.52
N LEU A 250 6.49 -17.84 2.17
CA LEU A 250 6.06 -18.05 0.80
C LEU A 250 6.55 -16.94 -0.13
N TYR A 251 6.46 -15.67 0.31
CA TYR A 251 6.92 -14.55 -0.49
C TYR A 251 8.42 -14.55 -0.73
N ASN A 252 9.22 -14.84 0.30
CA ASN A 252 10.67 -14.95 0.13
C ASN A 252 11.05 -16.12 -0.77
N PHE A 253 10.28 -17.22 -0.78
CA PHE A 253 10.47 -18.28 -1.77
C PHE A 253 10.31 -17.75 -3.20
N PHE A 254 9.30 -16.93 -3.49
CA PHE A 254 9.13 -16.29 -4.81
C PHE A 254 10.30 -15.36 -5.16
N ILE A 255 10.79 -14.56 -4.21
CA ILE A 255 11.96 -13.69 -4.40
C ILE A 255 13.19 -14.53 -4.77
N VAL A 256 13.48 -15.59 -4.01
CA VAL A 256 14.63 -16.48 -4.25
C VAL A 256 14.54 -17.15 -5.62
N MET A 257 13.37 -17.66 -6.00
CA MET A 257 13.13 -18.25 -7.31
C MET A 257 13.43 -17.27 -8.44
N ARG A 258 13.00 -16.01 -8.30
CA ARG A 258 13.26 -14.97 -9.28
C ARG A 258 14.75 -14.64 -9.41
N ILE A 259 15.46 -14.47 -8.30
CA ILE A 259 16.90 -14.18 -8.30
C ILE A 259 17.67 -15.31 -8.97
N ARG A 260 17.37 -16.56 -8.62
CA ARG A 260 17.99 -17.74 -9.27
C ARG A 260 17.75 -17.79 -10.78
N LYS A 261 16.56 -17.36 -11.23
CA LYS A 261 16.27 -17.26 -12.66
C LYS A 261 17.15 -16.20 -13.32
N ILE A 262 17.28 -15.01 -12.73
CA ILE A 262 18.12 -13.92 -13.27
C ILE A 262 19.58 -14.36 -13.32
N GLU A 263 20.11 -14.98 -12.26
CA GLU A 263 21.50 -15.50 -12.25
C GLU A 263 21.73 -16.52 -13.36
N LYS A 264 20.76 -17.40 -13.62
CA LYS A 264 20.82 -18.37 -14.71
C LYS A 264 20.80 -17.71 -16.09
N ASP A 265 19.98 -16.69 -16.26
CA ASP A 265 19.86 -15.94 -17.53
C ASP A 265 21.13 -15.11 -17.79
N MET A 266 21.72 -14.49 -16.77
CA MET A 266 23.01 -13.78 -16.88
C MET A 266 24.17 -14.74 -17.29
N LYS A 267 24.22 -15.95 -16.72
CA LYS A 267 25.21 -16.96 -17.09
C LYS A 267 25.09 -17.45 -18.55
N LYS A 268 23.92 -17.30 -19.15
CA LYS A 268 23.65 -17.63 -20.56
C LYS A 268 23.93 -16.49 -21.54
N ASN A 269 24.56 -15.40 -21.11
CA ASN A 269 24.81 -14.19 -21.92
C ASN A 269 23.53 -13.59 -22.55
N VAL A 270 22.36 -13.85 -21.98
CA VAL A 270 21.13 -13.13 -22.34
C VAL A 270 21.30 -11.73 -21.78
N LYS A 271 21.60 -10.75 -22.64
CA LYS A 271 21.62 -9.33 -22.27
C LYS A 271 20.24 -8.98 -21.70
N ASN A 272 20.12 -8.89 -20.39
CA ASN A 272 19.02 -8.18 -19.78
C ASN A 272 19.22 -6.70 -20.11
N ASN A 273 18.49 -6.19 -21.10
CA ASN A 273 18.50 -4.78 -21.52
C ASN A 273 17.97 -3.82 -20.45
N ASP A 274 17.64 -4.34 -19.25
CA ASP A 274 17.04 -3.61 -18.13
C ASP A 274 18.01 -3.35 -16.96
N CYS A 275 19.33 -3.45 -17.16
CA CYS A 275 20.31 -2.79 -16.27
C CYS A 275 20.20 -1.28 -16.45
N SER A 276 19.08 -0.76 -16.00
CA SER A 276 18.61 0.59 -16.25
C SER A 276 18.94 1.49 -15.08
N ASP A 277 19.04 2.75 -15.37
CA ASP A 277 19.30 3.86 -14.45
C ASP A 277 18.52 3.72 -13.14
N ASP A 278 19.22 3.87 -12.03
CA ASP A 278 18.63 3.99 -10.70
C ASP A 278 17.57 5.10 -10.72
N PRO A 279 16.28 4.82 -10.44
CA PRO A 279 15.22 5.80 -10.51
C PRO A 279 15.41 6.95 -9.50
N PHE A 280 16.23 6.75 -8.48
CA PHE A 280 16.52 7.73 -7.43
C PHE A 280 17.86 8.44 -7.63
N SER A 281 18.69 8.02 -8.59
CA SER A 281 19.91 8.75 -8.93
C SER A 281 19.60 10.08 -9.60
N VAL A 282 20.39 11.11 -9.30
CA VAL A 282 20.45 12.37 -10.05
C VAL A 282 21.77 12.37 -10.82
N GLU A 283 21.82 13.03 -11.98
CA GLU A 283 23.01 13.09 -12.82
C GLU A 283 24.27 13.49 -12.02
N LYS A 284 25.37 12.81 -12.33
CA LYS A 284 26.65 12.96 -11.62
C LYS A 284 27.13 14.41 -11.64
N LEU A 285 27.15 15.04 -10.49
CA LEU A 285 28.05 16.17 -10.25
C LEU A 285 29.46 15.61 -10.01
N SER A 286 30.41 15.99 -10.85
CA SER A 286 31.81 15.58 -10.74
C SER A 286 32.44 16.23 -9.51
N SER A 287 32.37 15.58 -8.36
CA SER A 287 33.16 16.01 -7.20
C SER A 287 34.42 15.16 -7.11
N LYS A 288 35.56 15.79 -7.36
CA LYS A 288 36.91 15.21 -7.25
C LYS A 288 37.43 15.08 -5.82
N THR A 289 36.60 15.26 -4.80
CA THR A 289 37.05 15.25 -3.39
C THR A 289 36.99 13.84 -2.80
N LYS A 290 38.08 13.43 -2.13
CA LYS A 290 38.11 12.24 -1.24
C LYS A 290 37.16 12.46 -0.08
N THR A 291 35.94 11.98 -0.20
CA THR A 291 34.89 12.20 0.81
C THR A 291 34.80 11.06 1.78
N LYS A 292 34.69 11.41 3.07
CA LYS A 292 34.49 10.46 4.16
C LYS A 292 33.02 10.02 4.14
N MET A 293 32.77 8.72 4.18
CA MET A 293 31.41 8.12 4.20
C MET A 293 30.80 8.15 5.63
N LEU A 294 31.66 8.17 6.64
CA LEU A 294 31.26 8.02 8.05
C LEU A 294 30.20 9.04 8.53
N PRO A 295 30.29 10.34 8.22
CA PRO A 295 29.26 11.29 8.63
C PRO A 295 27.87 10.94 8.09
N THR A 296 27.79 10.51 6.82
CA THR A 296 26.51 10.08 6.21
C THR A 296 25.94 8.86 6.95
N ILE A 297 26.78 7.86 7.26
CA ILE A 297 26.33 6.67 7.99
C ILE A 297 25.77 7.05 9.35
N ILE A 298 26.49 7.87 10.12
CA ILE A 298 26.06 8.27 11.47
C ILE A 298 24.73 9.01 11.41
N VAL A 299 24.62 10.03 10.56
CA VAL A 299 23.42 10.86 10.46
C VAL A 299 22.20 10.05 9.98
N LEU A 300 22.37 9.21 8.95
CA LEU A 300 21.28 8.37 8.47
C LEU A 300 20.90 7.27 9.45
N ALA A 301 21.87 6.69 10.18
CA ALA A 301 21.59 5.70 11.22
C ALA A 301 20.78 6.30 12.39
N ILE A 302 21.17 7.50 12.85
CA ILE A 302 20.41 8.22 13.90
C ILE A 302 19.00 8.52 13.41
N ALA A 303 18.85 9.04 12.19
CA ALA A 303 17.54 9.31 11.62
C ALA A 303 16.67 8.04 11.50
N ALA A 304 17.25 6.93 11.04
CA ALA A 304 16.56 5.65 10.96
C ALA A 304 16.11 5.14 12.34
N ILE A 305 16.96 5.26 13.37
CA ILE A 305 16.63 4.89 14.75
C ILE A 305 15.46 5.74 15.27
N ILE A 306 15.50 7.05 15.07
CA ILE A 306 14.41 7.96 15.49
C ILE A 306 13.10 7.57 14.80
N ILE A 307 13.11 7.27 13.49
CA ILE A 307 11.93 6.84 12.76
C ILE A 307 11.40 5.52 13.30
N ILE A 308 12.25 4.52 13.48
CA ILE A 308 11.84 3.20 13.99
C ILE A 308 11.27 3.32 15.40
N LEU A 309 11.95 4.03 16.28
CA LEU A 309 11.48 4.23 17.65
C LEU A 309 10.20 5.08 17.71
N GLY A 310 10.04 6.05 16.79
CA GLY A 310 8.89 6.95 16.76
C GLY A 310 7.60 6.28 16.32
N TYR A 311 7.67 5.33 15.36
CA TYR A 311 6.49 4.72 14.75
C TYR A 311 6.14 3.33 15.26
N ILE A 312 6.89 2.74 16.16
CA ILE A 312 6.48 1.55 16.91
C ILE A 312 5.81 2.02 18.19
N SER A 313 4.52 1.70 18.36
CA SER A 313 3.75 2.14 19.54
C SER A 313 4.11 1.31 20.78
N TRP A 314 5.26 1.64 21.38
CA TRP A 314 5.89 0.89 22.47
C TRP A 314 4.98 0.70 23.68
N ASN A 315 4.28 1.76 24.11
CA ASN A 315 3.38 1.70 25.24
C ASN A 315 2.13 0.87 24.90
N SER A 316 1.46 1.15 23.75
CA SER A 316 0.22 0.47 23.39
C SER A 316 0.39 -1.02 23.06
N TYR A 317 1.55 -1.43 22.50
CA TYR A 317 1.80 -2.81 22.09
C TYR A 317 2.50 -3.65 23.17
N PHE A 318 3.49 -3.04 23.82
CA PHE A 318 4.42 -3.75 24.69
C PHE A 318 4.43 -3.23 26.14
N GLU A 319 3.57 -2.25 26.46
CA GLU A 319 3.47 -1.63 27.79
C GLU A 319 4.77 -0.95 28.26
N ILE A 320 5.64 -0.55 27.29
CA ILE A 320 6.91 0.12 27.55
C ILE A 320 6.69 1.63 27.61
N LYS A 321 6.74 2.22 28.82
CA LYS A 321 6.45 3.64 29.08
C LYS A 321 7.68 4.56 29.07
N VAL A 322 8.87 4.00 29.02
CA VAL A 322 10.13 4.76 29.13
C VAL A 322 10.24 5.94 28.17
N PHE A 323 9.67 5.83 26.97
CA PHE A 323 9.70 6.89 25.96
C PHE A 323 8.73 8.03 26.29
N ASP A 324 7.58 7.72 26.87
CA ASP A 324 6.61 8.71 27.36
C ASP A 324 7.20 9.46 28.55
N GLU A 325 7.75 8.75 29.54
CA GLU A 325 8.41 9.32 30.73
C GLU A 325 9.62 10.20 30.36
N PHE A 326 10.43 9.75 29.39
CA PHE A 326 11.55 10.54 28.87
C PHE A 326 11.07 11.83 28.19
N HIS A 327 10.01 11.75 27.42
CA HIS A 327 9.42 12.91 26.76
C HIS A 327 8.90 13.92 27.77
N GLU A 328 8.12 13.48 28.76
CA GLU A 328 7.59 14.33 29.83
C GLU A 328 8.73 15.01 30.62
N TRP A 329 9.79 14.26 30.98
CA TRP A 329 10.97 14.82 31.59
C TRP A 329 11.63 15.87 30.70
N LEU A 330 11.81 15.59 29.41
CA LEU A 330 12.51 16.47 28.47
C LEU A 330 11.76 17.79 28.25
N ILE A 331 10.44 17.76 28.05
CA ILE A 331 9.64 18.97 27.88
C ILE A 331 9.45 19.75 29.18
N GLY A 332 9.57 19.08 30.31
CA GLY A 332 9.52 19.68 31.66
C GLY A 332 10.82 20.37 32.12
N LEU A 333 11.91 20.31 31.33
CA LEU A 333 13.15 20.97 31.66
C LEU A 333 13.00 22.51 31.64
N GLU A 334 13.05 23.12 32.80
CA GLU A 334 12.95 24.57 32.98
C GLU A 334 14.32 25.25 32.99
N ALA A 335 14.46 26.32 32.22
CA ALA A 335 15.62 27.21 32.23
C ALA A 335 15.22 28.57 32.86
N GLY A 336 14.89 28.56 34.17
CA GLY A 336 14.36 29.70 34.88
C GLY A 336 12.86 29.59 35.17
N LYS A 337 12.26 30.64 35.78
CA LYS A 337 10.82 30.63 36.09
C LYS A 337 10.01 30.60 34.80
N ASP A 338 9.17 29.60 34.65
CA ASP A 338 8.19 29.42 33.58
C ASP A 338 8.75 29.38 32.13
N PHE A 339 10.06 29.03 31.97
CA PHE A 339 10.68 28.96 30.65
C PHE A 339 11.21 27.56 30.32
N ASN A 340 10.36 26.78 29.63
CA ASN A 340 10.67 25.40 29.20
C ASN A 340 11.31 25.41 27.81
N ILE A 341 12.62 25.66 27.74
CA ILE A 341 13.36 25.87 26.50
C ILE A 341 13.17 24.74 25.48
N ILE A 342 13.15 23.50 25.94
CA ILE A 342 13.00 22.33 25.04
C ILE A 342 11.60 22.28 24.48
N SER A 343 10.57 22.54 25.27
CA SER A 343 9.19 22.61 24.79
C SER A 343 8.99 23.72 23.75
N TYR A 344 9.64 24.88 23.91
CA TYR A 344 9.61 25.96 22.93
C TYR A 344 10.33 25.59 21.63
N ILE A 345 11.44 24.85 21.68
CA ILE A 345 12.20 24.41 20.50
C ILE A 345 11.43 23.32 19.74
N LEU A 346 10.87 22.36 20.46
CA LEU A 346 10.15 21.23 19.86
C LEU A 346 8.74 21.61 19.39
N GLY A 347 8.11 22.59 20.07
CA GLY A 347 6.75 23.04 19.77
C GLY A 347 5.65 22.16 20.39
N ALA A 348 4.44 22.68 20.41
CA ALA A 348 3.28 22.09 21.08
C ALA A 348 2.83 20.73 20.51
N ASN A 349 3.22 20.42 19.26
CA ASN A 349 2.87 19.16 18.60
C ASN A 349 3.99 18.12 18.65
N ALA A 350 5.01 18.33 19.48
CA ALA A 350 6.04 17.32 19.71
C ALA A 350 5.43 16.11 20.41
N ASN A 351 5.71 14.93 19.89
CA ASN A 351 5.22 13.68 20.45
C ASN A 351 6.38 12.84 20.96
N ALA A 352 6.14 12.06 22.01
CA ALA A 352 7.08 11.05 22.48
C ALA A 352 7.42 10.04 21.36
N LEU A 353 8.61 9.45 21.43
CA LEU A 353 8.94 8.30 20.59
C LEU A 353 7.96 7.16 20.90
N GLY A 354 7.38 6.58 19.85
CA GLY A 354 6.31 5.58 19.96
C GLY A 354 4.89 6.15 19.80
N ASN A 355 4.76 7.48 19.80
CA ASN A 355 3.47 8.17 19.65
C ASN A 355 3.37 8.96 18.33
N PHE A 356 4.20 8.66 17.34
CA PHE A 356 4.09 9.28 16.01
C PHE A 356 2.91 8.64 15.26
N LYS A 357 1.80 9.40 15.16
CA LYS A 357 0.52 8.92 14.59
C LYS A 357 0.31 9.31 13.14
N TYR A 358 1.00 10.35 12.66
CA TYR A 358 0.78 10.90 11.33
C TYR A 358 2.04 10.84 10.48
N VAL A 359 1.86 10.57 9.20
CA VAL A 359 2.96 10.49 8.23
C VAL A 359 3.78 11.78 8.17
N PHE A 360 3.15 12.92 8.40
CA PHE A 360 3.81 14.23 8.36
C PHE A 360 4.63 14.56 9.62
N THR A 361 4.51 13.80 10.72
CA THR A 361 5.20 14.10 11.99
C THR A 361 6.71 14.18 11.82
N PHE A 362 7.30 13.37 10.96
CA PHE A 362 8.75 13.36 10.75
C PHE A 362 9.24 14.04 9.47
N ILE A 363 8.38 14.73 8.74
CA ILE A 363 8.78 15.49 7.53
C ILE A 363 9.92 16.45 7.86
N ILE A 364 9.82 17.14 9.01
CA ILE A 364 10.87 18.05 9.47
C ILE A 364 12.20 17.33 9.71
N LEU A 365 12.16 16.09 10.22
CA LEU A 365 13.37 15.28 10.40
C LEU A 365 14.10 15.05 9.08
N LEU A 366 13.37 14.70 8.01
CA LEU A 366 13.95 14.50 6.68
C LEU A 366 14.60 15.79 6.14
N VAL A 367 13.91 16.94 6.31
CA VAL A 367 14.45 18.24 5.91
C VAL A 367 15.71 18.57 6.69
N LEU A 368 15.69 18.44 8.04
CA LEU A 368 16.84 18.71 8.90
C LEU A 368 18.02 17.78 8.60
N VAL A 369 17.78 16.50 8.41
CA VAL A 369 18.82 15.51 8.06
C VAL A 369 19.45 15.84 6.71
N SER A 370 18.67 16.18 5.69
CA SER A 370 19.20 16.56 4.38
C SER A 370 19.99 17.87 4.44
N ALA A 371 19.51 18.87 5.18
CA ALA A 371 20.19 20.13 5.39
C ALA A 371 21.52 19.96 6.17
N LEU A 372 21.51 19.14 7.24
CA LEU A 372 22.71 18.80 8.00
C LEU A 372 23.76 18.11 7.13
N LEU A 373 23.33 17.13 6.32
CA LEU A 373 24.25 16.44 5.41
C LEU A 373 24.78 17.41 4.33
N ALA A 374 23.92 18.26 3.75
CA ALA A 374 24.36 19.29 2.79
C ALA A 374 25.42 20.21 3.42
N PHE A 375 25.22 20.66 4.65
CA PHE A 375 26.19 21.47 5.41
C PHE A 375 27.50 20.72 5.67
N LEU A 376 27.45 19.48 6.14
CA LEU A 376 28.65 18.66 6.42
C LEU A 376 29.48 18.40 5.17
N TYR A 377 28.85 18.30 4.00
CA TYR A 377 29.51 18.10 2.71
C TYR A 377 29.73 19.39 1.93
N LYS A 378 29.56 20.57 2.57
CA LYS A 378 29.82 21.90 2.01
C LYS A 378 29.04 22.16 0.70
N MET A 379 27.83 21.61 0.60
CA MET A 379 26.90 21.93 -0.49
C MET A 379 26.42 23.37 -0.30
N SER A 380 26.42 24.17 -1.37
CA SER A 380 25.87 25.53 -1.31
C SER A 380 24.35 25.51 -1.13
N PHE A 381 23.77 26.58 -0.58
CA PHE A 381 22.32 26.66 -0.40
C PHE A 381 21.58 26.55 -1.74
N ASN A 382 22.09 27.15 -2.81
CA ASN A 382 21.48 27.03 -4.13
C ASN A 382 21.52 25.60 -4.66
N GLU A 383 22.64 24.89 -4.50
CA GLU A 383 22.74 23.47 -4.87
C GLU A 383 21.79 22.58 -4.03
N TYR A 384 21.62 22.90 -2.75
CA TYR A 384 20.66 22.20 -1.88
C TYR A 384 19.23 22.35 -2.39
N ILE A 385 18.79 23.60 -2.64
CA ILE A 385 17.44 23.88 -3.14
C ILE A 385 17.21 23.22 -4.51
N GLU A 386 18.17 23.35 -5.43
CA GLU A 386 18.08 22.74 -6.76
C GLU A 386 18.02 21.21 -6.67
N SER A 387 18.82 20.60 -5.80
CA SER A 387 18.83 19.14 -5.59
C SER A 387 17.51 18.65 -5.02
N PHE A 388 16.96 19.39 -4.06
CA PHE A 388 15.67 19.09 -3.47
C PHE A 388 14.55 19.19 -4.52
N TYR A 389 14.55 20.27 -5.30
CA TYR A 389 13.57 20.52 -6.36
C TYR A 389 13.62 19.43 -7.46
N GLU A 390 14.81 19.06 -7.94
CA GLU A 390 14.96 17.97 -8.93
C GLU A 390 14.49 16.61 -8.38
N GLY A 391 14.68 16.39 -7.09
CA GLY A 391 14.12 15.23 -6.41
C GLY A 391 12.59 15.24 -6.42
N THR A 392 11.98 16.39 -6.09
CA THR A 392 10.51 16.52 -6.02
C THR A 392 9.82 16.34 -7.37
N LYS A 393 10.44 16.74 -8.47
CA LYS A 393 9.91 16.52 -9.83
C LYS A 393 9.57 15.06 -10.12
N LYS A 394 10.32 14.11 -9.53
CA LYS A 394 10.09 12.66 -9.69
C LYS A 394 8.75 12.22 -9.09
N MET A 395 8.15 13.03 -8.22
CA MET A 395 6.89 12.71 -7.57
C MET A 395 5.66 13.06 -8.41
N LEU A 396 5.77 13.86 -9.45
CA LEU A 396 4.60 14.30 -10.24
C LEU A 396 3.79 13.11 -10.81
N LYS A 397 4.46 12.13 -11.41
CA LYS A 397 3.78 10.96 -11.98
C LYS A 397 3.12 10.09 -10.89
N PRO A 398 3.81 9.71 -9.78
CA PRO A 398 3.17 9.05 -8.65
C PRO A 398 1.97 9.80 -8.09
N LEU A 399 2.03 11.12 -7.93
CA LEU A 399 0.90 11.92 -7.44
C LEU A 399 -0.31 11.85 -8.36
N LEU A 400 -0.13 11.94 -9.67
CA LEU A 400 -1.21 11.77 -10.64
C LEU A 400 -1.83 10.37 -10.57
N CYS A 401 -1.00 9.35 -10.36
CA CYS A 401 -1.49 7.99 -10.16
C CYS A 401 -2.30 7.86 -8.85
N LEU A 402 -1.83 8.47 -7.75
CA LEU A 402 -2.56 8.48 -6.47
C LEU A 402 -3.90 9.21 -6.56
N LEU A 403 -3.98 10.31 -7.31
CA LEU A 403 -5.27 10.95 -7.60
C LEU A 403 -6.22 9.99 -8.32
N GLY A 404 -5.70 9.20 -9.28
CA GLY A 404 -6.48 8.16 -9.95
C GLY A 404 -6.99 7.06 -9.00
N VAL A 405 -6.16 6.63 -8.04
CA VAL A 405 -6.56 5.71 -6.97
C VAL A 405 -7.73 6.26 -6.17
N ASN A 406 -7.60 7.50 -5.71
CA ASN A 406 -8.63 8.13 -4.90
C ASN A 406 -9.91 8.46 -5.68
N LEU A 407 -9.83 8.66 -7.00
CA LEU A 407 -11.04 8.77 -7.83
C LEU A 407 -11.89 7.49 -7.75
N VAL A 408 -11.27 6.30 -7.71
CA VAL A 408 -12.01 5.04 -7.51
C VAL A 408 -12.74 5.05 -6.17
N PHE A 409 -12.05 5.41 -5.10
CA PHE A 409 -12.62 5.48 -3.76
C PHE A 409 -13.76 6.52 -3.66
N THR A 410 -13.54 7.72 -4.21
CA THR A 410 -14.51 8.82 -4.10
C THR A 410 -15.81 8.55 -4.87
N THR A 411 -15.83 7.69 -5.87
CA THR A 411 -17.09 7.23 -6.51
C THR A 411 -18.00 6.57 -5.49
N SER A 412 -17.46 5.65 -4.68
CA SER A 412 -18.23 4.96 -3.64
C SER A 412 -18.59 5.90 -2.48
N TYR A 413 -17.65 6.76 -2.08
CA TYR A 413 -17.83 7.70 -0.97
C TYR A 413 -18.96 8.70 -1.22
N ILE A 414 -18.96 9.38 -2.39
CA ILE A 414 -19.98 10.38 -2.75
C ILE A 414 -21.34 9.72 -2.98
N ALA A 415 -21.36 8.51 -3.53
CA ALA A 415 -22.60 7.77 -3.76
C ALA A 415 -23.23 7.18 -2.48
N GLY A 416 -22.63 7.38 -1.31
CA GLY A 416 -23.15 6.86 -0.04
C GLY A 416 -22.96 5.34 0.10
N GLN A 417 -21.85 4.80 -0.37
CA GLN A 417 -21.45 3.40 -0.23
C GLN A 417 -22.43 2.37 -0.87
N PRO A 418 -22.82 2.50 -2.14
CA PRO A 418 -23.84 1.63 -2.76
C PRO A 418 -23.41 0.16 -2.82
N ILE A 419 -22.12 -0.13 -2.78
CA ILE A 419 -21.60 -1.50 -2.70
C ILE A 419 -22.00 -2.23 -1.41
N ALA A 420 -22.35 -1.49 -0.34
CA ALA A 420 -22.81 -2.08 0.92
C ALA A 420 -24.12 -2.86 0.75
N SER A 421 -24.98 -2.49 -0.20
CA SER A 421 -26.18 -3.28 -0.55
C SER A 421 -25.83 -4.67 -1.08
N VAL A 422 -24.72 -4.79 -1.82
CA VAL A 422 -24.20 -6.08 -2.29
C VAL A 422 -23.66 -6.90 -1.11
N TYR A 423 -22.97 -6.26 -0.16
CA TYR A 423 -22.50 -6.96 1.05
C TYR A 423 -23.65 -7.49 1.86
N ASN A 424 -24.68 -6.66 2.09
CA ASN A 424 -25.88 -7.08 2.80
C ASN A 424 -26.53 -8.30 2.16
N TRP A 425 -26.67 -8.30 0.83
CA TRP A 425 -27.24 -9.45 0.12
C TRP A 425 -26.39 -10.72 0.29
N ILE A 426 -25.04 -10.63 0.16
CA ILE A 426 -24.14 -11.78 0.29
C ILE A 426 -24.14 -12.31 1.74
N LEU A 427 -24.11 -11.44 2.74
CA LEU A 427 -24.09 -11.80 4.16
C LEU A 427 -25.38 -12.51 4.59
N ASN A 428 -26.52 -12.13 4.00
CA ASN A 428 -27.81 -12.75 4.26
C ASN A 428 -28.04 -14.11 3.52
N LEU A 429 -27.05 -14.60 2.76
CA LEU A 429 -27.12 -15.95 2.17
C LEU A 429 -26.92 -17.06 3.19
N VAL A 430 -26.34 -16.75 4.35
CA VAL A 430 -26.07 -17.69 5.44
C VAL A 430 -26.38 -17.06 6.78
N GLU A 431 -26.82 -17.88 7.74
CA GLU A 431 -27.01 -17.44 9.12
C GLU A 431 -25.67 -17.55 9.89
N GLY A 432 -25.34 -16.53 10.67
CA GLY A 432 -24.14 -16.52 11.51
C GLY A 432 -22.82 -16.40 10.75
N PHE A 433 -21.73 -16.75 11.40
CA PHE A 433 -20.39 -16.64 10.84
C PHE A 433 -20.08 -17.82 9.89
N ASN A 434 -19.77 -17.50 8.65
CA ASN A 434 -19.26 -18.46 7.68
C ASN A 434 -17.94 -17.91 7.09
N PRO A 435 -16.79 -18.60 7.27
CA PRO A 435 -15.48 -18.08 6.88
C PRO A 435 -15.36 -17.85 5.36
N PHE A 436 -16.05 -18.64 4.52
CA PHE A 436 -16.01 -18.49 3.07
C PHE A 436 -16.80 -17.26 2.62
N ILE A 437 -18.05 -17.11 3.07
CA ILE A 437 -18.91 -15.95 2.75
C ILE A 437 -18.30 -14.65 3.28
N THR A 438 -17.82 -14.67 4.53
CA THR A 438 -17.14 -13.51 5.13
C THR A 438 -15.87 -13.14 4.36
N SER A 439 -15.10 -14.13 3.87
CA SER A 439 -13.92 -13.87 3.03
C SER A 439 -14.28 -13.23 1.68
N ILE A 440 -15.38 -13.65 1.05
CA ILE A 440 -15.86 -13.02 -0.20
C ILE A 440 -16.22 -11.55 0.06
N VAL A 441 -16.99 -11.27 1.11
CA VAL A 441 -17.38 -9.88 1.45
C VAL A 441 -16.15 -9.05 1.81
N ALA A 442 -15.23 -9.57 2.62
CA ALA A 442 -13.99 -8.92 2.99
C ALA A 442 -13.10 -8.61 1.76
N PHE A 443 -13.02 -9.53 0.82
CA PHE A 443 -12.30 -9.34 -0.44
C PHE A 443 -12.94 -8.25 -1.30
N ILE A 444 -14.25 -8.35 -1.58
CA ILE A 444 -14.97 -7.39 -2.41
C ILE A 444 -14.97 -6.00 -1.77
N SER A 445 -15.19 -5.89 -0.45
CA SER A 445 -15.16 -4.62 0.27
C SER A 445 -13.81 -3.91 0.15
N SER A 446 -12.73 -4.68 0.05
CA SER A 446 -11.37 -4.15 -0.07
C SER A 446 -11.00 -3.67 -1.47
N LEU A 447 -11.72 -4.11 -2.53
CA LEU A 447 -11.38 -3.76 -3.92
C LEU A 447 -11.50 -2.26 -4.22
N PHE A 448 -12.47 -1.57 -3.59
CA PHE A 448 -12.79 -0.17 -3.85
C PHE A 448 -12.33 0.76 -2.72
N GLN A 449 -11.77 0.22 -1.64
CA GLN A 449 -11.33 1.01 -0.49
C GLN A 449 -9.81 1.24 -0.52
N VAL A 450 -9.41 2.47 -0.28
CA VAL A 450 -8.01 2.89 -0.19
C VAL A 450 -7.45 2.74 1.22
N ASP A 451 -8.32 2.61 2.20
CA ASP A 451 -8.02 2.50 3.62
C ASP A 451 -8.94 1.48 4.29
N PHE A 452 -8.39 0.71 5.21
CA PHE A 452 -9.13 -0.33 5.91
C PHE A 452 -10.19 0.22 6.89
N GLY A 453 -10.00 1.45 7.36
CA GLY A 453 -11.01 2.14 8.17
C GLY A 453 -12.36 2.24 7.48
N TYR A 454 -12.37 2.43 6.16
CA TYR A 454 -13.61 2.47 5.38
C TYR A 454 -14.26 1.09 5.22
N VAL A 455 -13.47 0.01 5.19
CA VAL A 455 -14.02 -1.37 5.26
C VAL A 455 -14.72 -1.57 6.62
N ALA A 456 -14.07 -1.15 7.70
CA ALA A 456 -14.67 -1.19 9.04
C ALA A 456 -15.96 -0.36 9.14
N TYR A 457 -15.95 0.83 8.54
CA TYR A 457 -17.13 1.71 8.53
C TYR A 457 -18.31 1.09 7.76
N THR A 458 -18.06 0.36 6.69
CA THR A 458 -19.12 -0.21 5.84
C THR A 458 -19.67 -1.54 6.35
N VAL A 459 -18.84 -2.43 6.88
CA VAL A 459 -19.27 -3.79 7.31
C VAL A 459 -18.89 -4.15 8.75
N GLY A 460 -18.11 -3.30 9.42
CA GLY A 460 -17.56 -3.62 10.74
C GLY A 460 -18.62 -3.70 11.82
N SER A 461 -19.65 -2.85 11.81
CA SER A 461 -20.75 -2.89 12.77
C SER A 461 -21.54 -4.20 12.67
N PHE A 462 -21.76 -4.72 11.47
CA PHE A 462 -22.35 -6.03 11.24
C PHE A 462 -21.46 -7.13 11.83
N ALA A 463 -20.17 -7.10 11.54
CA ALA A 463 -19.22 -8.10 12.03
C ALA A 463 -19.18 -8.15 13.56
N THR A 464 -19.22 -7.00 14.24
CA THR A 464 -19.26 -6.95 15.71
C THR A 464 -20.57 -7.44 16.31
N ALA A 465 -21.71 -7.18 15.65
CA ALA A 465 -23.02 -7.55 16.16
C ALA A 465 -23.35 -9.03 15.90
N VAL A 466 -23.07 -9.53 14.69
CA VAL A 466 -23.48 -10.89 14.25
C VAL A 466 -22.41 -11.93 14.52
N TYR A 467 -21.14 -11.53 14.52
CA TYR A 467 -20.00 -12.44 14.69
C TYR A 467 -19.33 -12.34 16.06
N ALA A 468 -20.06 -11.90 17.09
CA ALA A 468 -19.51 -11.65 18.42
C ALA A 468 -18.68 -12.83 18.95
N ASP A 469 -19.18 -14.07 18.85
CA ASP A 469 -18.51 -15.28 19.32
C ASP A 469 -17.28 -15.66 18.46
N ASN A 470 -17.25 -15.24 17.19
CA ASN A 470 -16.18 -15.52 16.23
C ASN A 470 -15.42 -14.26 15.82
N PHE A 471 -15.55 -13.16 16.58
CA PHE A 471 -15.05 -11.85 16.16
C PHE A 471 -13.55 -11.84 15.87
N ALA A 472 -12.73 -12.53 16.66
CA ALA A 472 -11.29 -12.61 16.44
C ALA A 472 -10.92 -13.21 15.08
N ILE A 473 -11.68 -14.23 14.64
CA ILE A 473 -11.49 -14.86 13.32
C ILE A 473 -12.02 -13.94 12.24
N ALA A 474 -13.23 -13.41 12.39
CA ALA A 474 -13.84 -12.48 11.44
C ALA A 474 -12.94 -11.25 11.21
N HIS A 475 -12.44 -10.64 12.30
CA HIS A 475 -11.47 -9.55 12.24
C HIS A 475 -10.23 -9.93 11.42
N THR A 476 -9.68 -11.13 11.66
CA THR A 476 -8.52 -11.63 10.93
C THR A 476 -8.83 -11.86 9.44
N VAL A 477 -10.03 -12.34 9.11
CA VAL A 477 -10.50 -12.49 7.72
C VAL A 477 -10.49 -11.12 7.04
N PHE A 478 -11.11 -10.10 7.63
CA PHE A 478 -11.18 -8.76 7.03
C PHE A 478 -9.78 -8.15 6.84
N THR A 479 -8.92 -8.20 7.87
CA THR A 479 -7.56 -7.64 7.78
C THR A 479 -6.71 -8.34 6.74
N SER A 480 -6.77 -9.67 6.67
CA SER A 480 -5.97 -10.46 5.72
C SER A 480 -6.45 -10.31 4.28
N MET A 481 -7.76 -10.30 4.05
CA MET A 481 -8.30 -10.09 2.70
C MET A 481 -8.01 -8.69 2.20
N TYR A 482 -8.08 -7.67 3.06
CA TYR A 482 -7.63 -6.33 2.72
C TYR A 482 -6.15 -6.33 2.32
N GLY A 483 -5.27 -6.86 3.17
CA GLY A 483 -3.84 -6.93 2.89
C GLY A 483 -3.53 -7.69 1.59
N LEU A 484 -4.24 -8.78 1.31
CA LEU A 484 -4.11 -9.52 0.06
C LEU A 484 -4.49 -8.67 -1.17
N VAL A 485 -5.58 -7.93 -1.09
CA VAL A 485 -6.04 -7.03 -2.16
C VAL A 485 -5.02 -5.92 -2.42
N GLN A 486 -4.38 -5.37 -1.37
CA GLN A 486 -3.36 -4.33 -1.51
C GLN A 486 -2.15 -4.78 -2.35
N ILE A 487 -1.88 -6.08 -2.45
CA ILE A 487 -0.72 -6.60 -3.22
C ILE A 487 -0.88 -6.38 -4.72
N PHE A 488 -2.11 -6.38 -5.24
CA PHE A 488 -2.32 -6.38 -6.69
C PHE A 488 -3.33 -5.37 -7.22
N MET A 489 -4.22 -4.85 -6.38
CA MET A 489 -5.27 -3.94 -6.88
C MET A 489 -4.75 -2.53 -7.11
N PRO A 490 -5.18 -1.85 -8.20
CA PRO A 490 -4.82 -0.47 -8.48
C PRO A 490 -5.36 0.55 -7.47
N THR A 491 -6.15 0.14 -6.50
CA THR A 491 -6.60 0.95 -5.35
C THR A 491 -5.56 1.01 -4.23
N SER A 492 -4.51 0.20 -4.29
CA SER A 492 -3.41 0.25 -3.33
C SER A 492 -2.50 1.45 -3.57
N MET A 493 -2.52 2.42 -2.67
CA MET A 493 -1.67 3.62 -2.76
C MET A 493 -0.19 3.27 -2.78
N ILE A 494 0.26 2.29 -1.99
CA ILE A 494 1.67 1.86 -1.91
C ILE A 494 2.10 1.17 -3.20
N LEU A 495 1.27 0.25 -3.73
CA LEU A 495 1.54 -0.41 -5.00
C LEU A 495 1.71 0.62 -6.12
N VAL A 496 0.75 1.53 -6.24
CA VAL A 496 0.71 2.53 -7.31
C VAL A 496 1.88 3.52 -7.21
N THR A 497 2.19 3.98 -5.99
CA THR A 497 3.36 4.83 -5.75
C THR A 497 4.64 4.12 -6.17
N GLY A 498 4.81 2.87 -5.77
CA GLY A 498 5.99 2.08 -6.07
C GLY A 498 6.16 1.81 -7.57
N LEU A 499 5.10 1.39 -8.26
CA LEU A 499 5.12 1.17 -9.72
C LEU A 499 5.48 2.45 -10.48
N ALA A 500 4.92 3.58 -10.05
CA ALA A 500 5.18 4.87 -10.70
C ALA A 500 6.61 5.38 -10.46
N LEU A 501 7.15 5.23 -9.24
CA LEU A 501 8.52 5.61 -8.88
C LEU A 501 9.57 4.74 -9.57
N THR A 502 9.37 3.43 -9.58
CA THR A 502 10.35 2.47 -10.14
C THR A 502 10.21 2.29 -11.66
N LYS A 503 9.15 2.86 -12.25
CA LYS A 503 8.80 2.67 -13.67
C LYS A 503 8.57 1.20 -14.05
N VAL A 504 8.16 0.37 -13.10
CA VAL A 504 7.71 -1.01 -13.35
C VAL A 504 6.28 -0.95 -13.88
N SER A 505 5.98 -1.72 -14.91
CA SER A 505 4.61 -1.77 -15.44
C SER A 505 3.70 -2.63 -14.54
N TYR A 506 2.43 -2.23 -14.43
CA TYR A 506 1.45 -3.00 -13.68
C TYR A 506 1.28 -4.44 -14.22
N LYS A 507 1.36 -4.61 -15.54
CA LYS A 507 1.36 -5.91 -16.22
C LYS A 507 2.50 -6.82 -15.77
N GLU A 508 3.73 -6.29 -15.70
CA GLU A 508 4.90 -7.06 -15.26
C GLU A 508 4.77 -7.50 -13.80
N TRP A 509 4.33 -6.58 -12.93
CA TRP A 509 4.08 -6.90 -11.54
C TRP A 509 3.00 -7.96 -11.38
N PHE A 510 1.84 -7.80 -12.02
CA PHE A 510 0.74 -8.75 -11.93
C PHE A 510 1.15 -10.14 -12.45
N LYS A 511 1.86 -10.20 -13.59
CA LYS A 511 2.40 -11.44 -14.13
C LYS A 511 3.39 -12.14 -13.19
N TYR A 512 4.11 -11.38 -12.38
CA TYR A 512 5.03 -11.94 -11.40
C TYR A 512 4.31 -12.48 -10.17
N ILE A 513 3.33 -11.74 -9.65
CA ILE A 513 2.77 -11.96 -8.31
C ILE A 513 1.52 -12.85 -8.29
N TRP A 514 0.84 -13.08 -9.42
CA TRP A 514 -0.48 -13.74 -9.46
C TRP A 514 -0.48 -15.15 -8.84
N LEU A 515 0.58 -15.94 -9.02
CA LEU A 515 0.68 -17.28 -8.40
C LEU A 515 0.76 -17.20 -6.87
N PHE A 516 1.47 -16.19 -6.35
CA PHE A 516 1.50 -15.93 -4.91
C PHE A 516 0.09 -15.58 -4.40
N ILE A 517 -0.64 -14.74 -5.12
CA ILE A 517 -2.01 -14.33 -4.76
C ILE A 517 -2.93 -15.55 -4.69
N VAL A 518 -2.93 -16.39 -5.72
CA VAL A 518 -3.75 -17.61 -5.77
C VAL A 518 -3.38 -18.57 -4.63
N GLY A 519 -2.08 -18.77 -4.41
CA GLY A 519 -1.59 -19.61 -3.31
C GLY A 519 -2.04 -19.08 -1.95
N MET A 520 -1.96 -17.75 -1.72
CA MET A 520 -2.40 -17.14 -0.48
C MET A 520 -3.92 -17.20 -0.28
N ILE A 521 -4.72 -17.02 -1.34
CA ILE A 521 -6.19 -17.20 -1.25
C ILE A 521 -6.52 -18.60 -0.73
N ILE A 522 -5.91 -19.64 -1.32
CA ILE A 522 -6.15 -21.02 -0.91
C ILE A 522 -5.73 -21.23 0.55
N ILE A 523 -4.54 -20.79 0.91
CA ILE A 523 -4.00 -20.93 2.28
C ILE A 523 -4.91 -20.22 3.29
N LEU A 524 -5.32 -18.98 3.02
CA LEU A 524 -6.17 -18.22 3.91
C LEU A 524 -7.55 -18.88 4.09
N LEU A 525 -8.19 -19.32 3.01
CA LEU A 525 -9.48 -20.01 3.08
C LEU A 525 -9.39 -21.30 3.88
N VAL A 526 -8.34 -22.10 3.67
CA VAL A 526 -8.08 -23.32 4.46
C VAL A 526 -7.87 -22.97 5.92
N LEU A 527 -7.02 -21.97 6.22
CA LEU A 527 -6.74 -21.55 7.59
C LEU A 527 -8.01 -21.10 8.31
N PHE A 528 -8.81 -20.23 7.68
CA PHE A 528 -10.04 -19.71 8.27
C PHE A 528 -11.08 -20.82 8.49
N THR A 529 -11.18 -21.78 7.57
CA THR A 529 -12.07 -22.93 7.72
C THR A 529 -11.62 -23.82 8.87
N VAL A 530 -10.34 -24.17 8.93
CA VAL A 530 -9.77 -25.00 10.01
C VAL A 530 -9.98 -24.35 11.38
N VAL A 531 -9.64 -23.07 11.51
CA VAL A 531 -9.76 -22.35 12.80
C VAL A 531 -11.22 -22.17 13.24
N THR A 532 -12.16 -22.13 12.30
CA THR A 532 -13.59 -21.96 12.63
C THR A 532 -14.24 -23.26 13.10
N TYR A 533 -13.85 -24.41 12.56
CA TYR A 533 -14.55 -25.68 12.76
C TYR A 533 -13.76 -26.73 13.55
N ILE A 534 -12.54 -26.44 13.96
CA ILE A 534 -11.69 -27.25 14.83
C ILE A 534 -11.37 -26.50 16.13
#